data_18651470079ee351be38399d76443f58
#
_entry.id   18651470079ee351be38399d76443f58
#
_cell.length_a   1.000
_cell.length_b   1.000
_cell.length_c   1.000
_cell.angle_alpha   90.00
_cell.angle_beta   90.00
_cell.angle_gamma   90.00
#
_symmetry.space_group_name_H-M   'P 1'
#
loop_
_entity.id
_entity.type
_entity.pdbx_description
1 polymer ?
#
loop_
_entity_poly.entity_id
_entity_poly.type
_entity_poly.pdbx_seq_one_letter_code
_entity_poly.pdbx_strand_id
1 'polypeptide(L)'
;MYLENINGPSDVKKLTIEEMNKLAAEMRDALLKRASIHGGHFGPNFGMVEATIALHYVFESPEDKMVYDVSHQTYPHKMLTGRKDAYLYEEHYDDVSGYSNPHESEHDFFNVGHTSTSVSLACGLAKARDLKGGKGNVIAVIGDGSLSGGEAFEGLDFASELKSNLIIVVNDNDMSIAENHGGLYGNLKLLRETDGKAECNFFKAMGLDYVYVGNGNDIGALIDAFKSVKDAGKPVVVHIVTLKGKGYKPAEEDKETWHWHMPFDIKTGKPLMDFDGEDYSSVTAEYLLDKMKKDKSVVAITSATPTVMGFTADKRHEAGSQFVDVGIAEETAVALASGIAAGGGKPVYGVYSSFIQRTYDQLSQDLCINNNPATIIVYAASVYGMNDVTHLGIYDIPMISNIPNLVYLAPTTKEEYLAMLEWSIEQNEHPVAIRVPDGEMISDGKKVSKDFSELNRYEITEKGSKIAIIGLGSFYGLACKAAKEIESRTGVKATLINPYYITGIDGELLESLKADHDVVITLEDGMLDGGFGEKIARFYGNSDVKVLNYGLKKEFLDRYDVNEVLKENHLTPEQIADDLSLQ
;
A
#
# COMPACT_ATOMS: atom_id res chain seq x y z
N MET A 1 8.02 10.30 -35.22
CA MET A 1 8.33 9.48 -34.01
C MET A 1 7.74 8.08 -34.21
N TYR A 2 8.43 7.04 -33.71
CA TYR A 2 7.87 5.68 -33.77
C TYR A 2 6.69 5.52 -32.82
N LEU A 3 6.79 6.05 -31.60
CA LEU A 3 5.74 5.92 -30.57
C LEU A 3 4.38 6.48 -31.03
N GLU A 4 4.36 7.59 -31.74
CA GLU A 4 3.13 8.16 -32.29
C GLU A 4 2.39 7.22 -33.25
N ASN A 5 3.15 6.33 -33.91
CA ASN A 5 2.61 5.38 -34.89
C ASN A 5 2.22 4.02 -34.27
N ILE A 6 2.47 3.80 -32.98
CA ILE A 6 2.05 2.59 -32.28
C ILE A 6 0.62 2.76 -31.78
N ASN A 7 -0.32 2.04 -32.38
CA ASN A 7 -1.72 2.02 -31.96
C ASN A 7 -2.10 0.72 -31.22
N GLY A 8 -1.23 -0.26 -31.29
CA GLY A 8 -1.40 -1.54 -30.59
C GLY A 8 -0.20 -2.47 -30.77
N PRO A 9 -0.18 -3.62 -30.10
CA PRO A 9 0.94 -4.57 -30.14
C PRO A 9 1.32 -5.03 -31.56
N SER A 10 0.38 -5.11 -32.47
CA SER A 10 0.62 -5.49 -33.87
C SER A 10 1.55 -4.53 -34.62
N ASP A 11 1.64 -3.27 -34.19
CA ASP A 11 2.54 -2.30 -34.81
C ASP A 11 3.99 -2.51 -34.35
N VAL A 12 4.19 -2.93 -33.09
CA VAL A 12 5.51 -3.29 -32.55
C VAL A 12 6.14 -4.43 -33.35
N LYS A 13 5.34 -5.41 -33.78
CA LYS A 13 5.79 -6.59 -34.54
C LYS A 13 6.32 -6.26 -35.95
N LYS A 14 6.04 -5.08 -36.47
CA LYS A 14 6.50 -4.61 -37.77
C LYS A 14 7.89 -3.99 -37.72
N LEU A 15 8.39 -3.69 -36.52
CA LEU A 15 9.63 -2.96 -36.31
C LEU A 15 10.85 -3.89 -36.39
N THR A 16 11.94 -3.38 -36.91
CA THR A 16 13.28 -3.97 -36.78
C THR A 16 13.83 -3.71 -35.38
N ILE A 17 14.87 -4.45 -34.97
CA ILE A 17 15.54 -4.24 -33.67
C ILE A 17 16.06 -2.80 -33.53
N GLU A 18 16.61 -2.22 -34.62
CA GLU A 18 17.08 -0.83 -34.62
C GLU A 18 15.92 0.17 -34.35
N GLU A 19 14.77 -0.05 -34.99
CA GLU A 19 13.58 0.78 -34.81
C GLU A 19 12.99 0.61 -33.41
N MET A 20 12.98 -0.62 -32.86
CA MET A 20 12.55 -0.88 -31.47
C MET A 20 13.46 -0.18 -30.45
N ASN A 21 14.78 -0.10 -30.70
CA ASN A 21 15.68 0.68 -29.84
C ASN A 21 15.38 2.19 -29.89
N LYS A 22 14.99 2.72 -31.05
CA LYS A 22 14.53 4.10 -31.17
C LYS A 22 13.21 4.32 -30.47
N LEU A 23 12.27 3.38 -30.61
CA LEU A 23 11.00 3.39 -29.87
C LEU A 23 11.25 3.39 -28.36
N ALA A 24 12.17 2.57 -27.85
CA ALA A 24 12.53 2.54 -26.42
C ALA A 24 13.04 3.90 -25.91
N ALA A 25 13.85 4.60 -26.71
CA ALA A 25 14.31 5.94 -26.37
C ALA A 25 13.14 6.95 -26.32
N GLU A 26 12.27 6.94 -27.34
CA GLU A 26 11.09 7.82 -27.38
C GLU A 26 10.12 7.56 -26.22
N MET A 27 9.93 6.28 -25.84
CA MET A 27 9.10 5.92 -24.67
C MET A 27 9.68 6.48 -23.37
N ARG A 28 11.02 6.42 -23.18
CA ARG A 28 11.67 7.02 -22.00
C ARG A 28 11.56 8.53 -21.97
N ASP A 29 11.69 9.20 -23.12
CA ASP A 29 11.52 10.65 -23.20
C ASP A 29 10.09 11.06 -22.79
N ALA A 30 9.09 10.32 -23.26
CA ALA A 30 7.69 10.53 -22.88
C ALA A 30 7.45 10.27 -21.38
N LEU A 31 8.00 9.17 -20.84
CA LEU A 31 7.93 8.85 -19.40
C LEU A 31 8.58 9.94 -18.56
N LEU A 32 9.78 10.42 -18.96
CA LEU A 32 10.51 11.46 -18.24
C LEU A 32 9.71 12.76 -18.19
N LYS A 33 9.17 13.18 -19.34
CA LYS A 33 8.35 14.39 -19.43
C LYS A 33 7.12 14.27 -18.55
N ARG A 34 6.35 13.18 -18.68
CA ARG A 34 5.14 12.96 -17.87
C ARG A 34 5.47 12.93 -16.38
N ALA A 35 6.46 12.14 -15.97
CA ALA A 35 6.82 12.02 -14.56
C ALA A 35 7.30 13.34 -13.95
N SER A 36 7.98 14.20 -14.72
CA SER A 36 8.42 15.52 -14.24
C SER A 36 7.26 16.48 -13.94
N ILE A 37 6.12 16.30 -14.60
CA ILE A 37 4.93 17.16 -14.46
C ILE A 37 3.90 16.55 -13.51
N HIS A 38 3.65 15.24 -13.65
CA HIS A 38 2.57 14.52 -12.99
C HIS A 38 3.03 13.69 -11.78
N GLY A 39 4.33 13.32 -11.73
CA GLY A 39 4.85 12.36 -10.76
C GLY A 39 4.50 10.90 -11.12
N GLY A 40 4.71 9.99 -10.18
CA GLY A 40 4.37 8.57 -10.27
C GLY A 40 5.56 7.62 -10.16
N HIS A 41 5.33 6.33 -10.45
CA HIS A 41 6.38 5.31 -10.41
C HIS A 41 7.39 5.52 -11.54
N PHE A 42 8.63 5.74 -11.16
CA PHE A 42 9.70 6.14 -12.09
C PHE A 42 10.63 4.98 -12.46
N GLY A 43 11.49 4.59 -11.52
CA GLY A 43 12.55 3.60 -11.74
C GLY A 43 12.08 2.28 -12.32
N PRO A 44 11.00 1.66 -11.80
CA PRO A 44 10.44 0.41 -12.34
C PRO A 44 10.06 0.50 -13.81
N ASN A 45 9.41 1.59 -14.23
CA ASN A 45 8.99 1.78 -15.62
C ASN A 45 10.16 1.95 -16.58
N PHE A 46 11.17 2.73 -16.19
CA PHE A 46 12.36 2.96 -17.02
C PHE A 46 13.18 1.69 -17.22
N GLY A 47 13.22 0.81 -16.21
CA GLY A 47 13.90 -0.48 -16.30
C GLY A 47 13.22 -1.48 -17.25
N MET A 48 11.89 -1.41 -17.36
CA MET A 48 11.08 -2.41 -18.07
C MET A 48 10.76 -2.08 -19.54
N VAL A 49 11.25 -0.98 -20.09
CA VAL A 49 10.90 -0.54 -21.46
C VAL A 49 11.24 -1.60 -22.50
N GLU A 50 12.50 -2.07 -22.56
CA GLU A 50 12.94 -3.07 -23.55
C GLU A 50 12.24 -4.42 -23.34
N ALA A 51 12.08 -4.85 -22.09
CA ALA A 51 11.40 -6.11 -21.78
C ALA A 51 9.93 -6.06 -22.23
N THR A 52 9.24 -4.94 -22.04
CA THR A 52 7.85 -4.76 -22.48
C THR A 52 7.74 -4.73 -24.01
N ILE A 53 8.64 -4.06 -24.71
CA ILE A 53 8.70 -4.08 -26.18
C ILE A 53 8.91 -5.52 -26.68
N ALA A 54 9.85 -6.26 -26.11
CA ALA A 54 10.14 -7.64 -26.49
C ALA A 54 8.97 -8.59 -26.21
N LEU A 55 8.25 -8.42 -25.08
CA LEU A 55 7.04 -9.17 -24.78
C LEU A 55 5.98 -8.96 -25.84
N HIS A 56 5.66 -7.70 -26.18
CA HIS A 56 4.67 -7.38 -27.22
C HIS A 56 5.12 -7.74 -28.65
N TYR A 57 6.42 -7.84 -28.89
CA TYR A 57 6.95 -8.32 -30.16
C TYR A 57 6.76 -9.84 -30.32
N VAL A 58 6.96 -10.62 -29.25
CA VAL A 58 6.94 -12.10 -29.31
C VAL A 58 5.53 -12.66 -29.11
N PHE A 59 4.79 -12.15 -28.15
CA PHE A 59 3.47 -12.68 -27.75
C PHE A 59 2.32 -11.92 -28.41
N GLU A 60 1.16 -12.60 -28.51
CA GLU A 60 -0.06 -12.08 -29.14
C GLU A 60 -1.05 -11.58 -28.09
N SER A 61 -0.80 -10.40 -27.48
CA SER A 61 -1.74 -9.81 -26.52
C SER A 61 -2.95 -9.23 -27.28
N PRO A 62 -4.21 -9.46 -26.83
CA PRO A 62 -4.62 -10.04 -25.52
C PRO A 62 -4.84 -11.58 -25.53
N GLU A 63 -4.63 -12.30 -26.64
CA GLU A 63 -4.75 -13.77 -26.69
C GLU A 63 -3.75 -14.43 -25.74
N ASP A 64 -2.48 -14.05 -25.83
CA ASP A 64 -1.46 -14.35 -24.83
C ASP A 64 -1.63 -13.38 -23.66
N LYS A 65 -1.90 -13.90 -22.46
CA LYS A 65 -2.30 -13.13 -21.31
C LYS A 65 -1.10 -12.73 -20.45
N MET A 66 -0.95 -11.45 -20.18
CA MET A 66 0.11 -10.93 -19.32
C MET A 66 -0.45 -10.43 -17.99
N VAL A 67 0.14 -10.87 -16.89
CA VAL A 67 -0.20 -10.43 -15.53
C VAL A 67 1.05 -9.79 -14.92
N TYR A 68 0.98 -8.52 -14.61
CA TYR A 68 2.08 -7.77 -14.01
C TYR A 68 1.89 -7.72 -12.49
N ASP A 69 2.92 -8.15 -11.75
CA ASP A 69 2.94 -8.04 -10.29
C ASP A 69 3.00 -6.58 -9.86
N VAL A 70 2.28 -6.18 -8.82
CA VAL A 70 2.07 -4.77 -8.44
C VAL A 70 1.48 -3.95 -9.58
N SER A 71 1.94 -4.19 -10.79
CA SER A 71 1.62 -3.51 -12.05
C SER A 71 2.05 -2.03 -12.17
N HIS A 72 2.75 -1.49 -11.19
CA HIS A 72 3.29 -0.13 -11.20
C HIS A 72 4.35 0.13 -12.28
N GLN A 73 4.88 -0.93 -12.91
CA GLN A 73 5.82 -0.91 -14.04
C GLN A 73 5.14 -1.04 -15.42
N THR A 74 3.81 -0.84 -15.49
CA THR A 74 3.03 -1.08 -16.72
C THR A 74 2.90 0.14 -17.64
N TYR A 75 3.55 1.26 -17.37
CA TYR A 75 3.47 2.43 -18.25
C TYR A 75 3.94 2.12 -19.68
N PRO A 76 5.06 1.41 -19.89
CA PRO A 76 5.44 0.94 -21.24
C PRO A 76 4.39 0.02 -21.88
N HIS A 77 3.76 -0.86 -21.11
CA HIS A 77 2.68 -1.72 -21.59
C HIS A 77 1.46 -0.89 -22.04
N LYS A 78 1.04 0.11 -21.26
CA LYS A 78 -0.06 1.02 -21.61
C LYS A 78 0.24 1.79 -22.90
N MET A 79 1.47 2.28 -23.08
CA MET A 79 1.88 2.96 -24.31
C MET A 79 1.73 2.07 -25.54
N LEU A 80 2.05 0.78 -25.44
CA LEU A 80 2.01 -0.18 -26.54
C LEU A 80 0.64 -0.80 -26.79
N THR A 81 -0.32 -0.57 -25.90
CA THR A 81 -1.68 -1.14 -25.94
C THR A 81 -2.77 -0.07 -26.10
N GLY A 82 -2.49 0.98 -26.87
CA GLY A 82 -3.46 1.97 -27.32
C GLY A 82 -3.63 3.18 -26.39
N ARG A 83 -2.87 3.28 -25.30
CA ARG A 83 -2.98 4.36 -24.29
C ARG A 83 -1.78 5.32 -24.31
N LYS A 84 -1.05 5.40 -25.42
CA LYS A 84 0.15 6.26 -25.55
C LYS A 84 -0.13 7.74 -25.34
N ASP A 85 -1.33 8.21 -25.68
CA ASP A 85 -1.70 9.63 -25.58
C ASP A 85 -1.63 10.13 -24.15
N ALA A 86 -1.95 9.27 -23.16
CA ALA A 86 -1.77 9.52 -21.74
C ALA A 86 -0.31 9.70 -21.28
N TYR A 87 0.64 9.55 -22.18
CA TYR A 87 2.08 9.77 -21.93
C TYR A 87 2.69 10.83 -22.85
N LEU A 88 2.05 11.10 -23.98
CA LEU A 88 2.52 12.08 -24.97
C LEU A 88 1.97 13.47 -24.73
N TYR A 89 0.72 13.58 -24.27
CA TYR A 89 -0.03 14.83 -24.20
C TYR A 89 -0.47 15.10 -22.75
N GLU A 90 -0.18 16.29 -22.26
CA GLU A 90 -0.41 16.67 -20.86
C GLU A 90 -1.88 16.63 -20.46
N GLU A 91 -2.77 17.02 -21.37
CA GLU A 91 -4.24 16.99 -21.19
C GLU A 91 -4.82 15.57 -21.01
N HIS A 92 -4.02 14.52 -21.28
CA HIS A 92 -4.40 13.12 -21.18
C HIS A 92 -3.71 12.36 -20.05
N TYR A 93 -2.86 13.02 -19.24
CA TYR A 93 -2.08 12.33 -18.20
C TYR A 93 -2.92 11.62 -17.16
N ASP A 94 -4.14 12.10 -16.89
CA ASP A 94 -5.09 11.53 -15.94
C ASP A 94 -6.04 10.48 -16.55
N ASP A 95 -5.98 10.22 -17.87
CA ASP A 95 -6.85 9.26 -18.54
C ASP A 95 -6.55 7.80 -18.16
N VAL A 96 -5.39 7.54 -17.56
CA VAL A 96 -4.96 6.20 -17.14
C VAL A 96 -4.53 6.18 -15.68
N SER A 97 -4.79 5.06 -15.00
CA SER A 97 -4.28 4.81 -13.65
C SER A 97 -2.79 4.49 -13.66
N GLY A 98 -2.16 4.53 -12.49
CA GLY A 98 -0.77 4.12 -12.28
C GLY A 98 -0.55 2.60 -12.29
N TYR A 99 -1.63 1.80 -12.42
CA TYR A 99 -1.65 0.35 -12.32
C TYR A 99 -2.42 -0.29 -13.48
N SER A 100 -2.32 -1.62 -13.62
CA SER A 100 -3.13 -2.39 -14.56
C SER A 100 -4.62 -2.24 -14.22
N ASN A 101 -5.44 -1.97 -15.24
CA ASN A 101 -6.87 -1.74 -15.06
C ASN A 101 -7.69 -2.30 -16.23
N PRO A 102 -8.47 -3.38 -16.02
CA PRO A 102 -9.33 -3.97 -17.05
C PRO A 102 -10.39 -3.04 -17.64
N HIS A 103 -10.73 -1.96 -16.94
CA HIS A 103 -11.66 -0.95 -17.46
C HIS A 103 -11.01 0.00 -18.48
N GLU A 104 -9.68 0.06 -18.51
CA GLU A 104 -8.94 0.87 -19.49
C GLU A 104 -8.63 0.11 -20.77
N SER A 105 -8.41 -1.20 -20.70
CA SER A 105 -7.95 -1.97 -21.85
C SER A 105 -8.23 -3.48 -21.72
N GLU A 106 -8.56 -4.15 -22.82
CA GLU A 106 -8.67 -5.60 -22.92
C GLU A 106 -7.32 -6.34 -22.74
N HIS A 107 -6.21 -5.62 -22.76
CA HIS A 107 -4.87 -6.14 -22.51
C HIS A 107 -4.55 -6.27 -21.02
N ASP A 108 -5.34 -5.66 -20.14
CA ASP A 108 -5.21 -5.72 -18.69
C ASP A 108 -6.26 -6.71 -18.14
N PHE A 109 -5.84 -7.72 -17.35
CA PHE A 109 -6.75 -8.78 -16.88
C PHE A 109 -7.21 -8.60 -15.45
N PHE A 110 -6.46 -7.84 -14.64
CA PHE A 110 -6.75 -7.61 -13.23
C PHE A 110 -6.37 -6.18 -12.83
N ASN A 111 -7.11 -5.61 -11.87
CA ASN A 111 -6.58 -4.53 -11.06
C ASN A 111 -5.59 -5.14 -10.06
N VAL A 112 -4.31 -4.84 -10.22
CA VAL A 112 -3.23 -5.31 -9.34
C VAL A 112 -2.45 -4.11 -8.85
N GLY A 113 -2.28 -3.98 -7.54
CA GLY A 113 -1.47 -2.94 -6.90
C GLY A 113 -0.64 -3.48 -5.75
N HIS A 114 -1.04 -4.65 -5.21
CA HIS A 114 -0.27 -5.36 -4.19
C HIS A 114 0.72 -6.33 -4.83
N THR A 115 1.82 -6.56 -4.13
CA THR A 115 2.93 -7.42 -4.55
C THR A 115 2.59 -8.91 -4.48
N SER A 116 3.40 -9.74 -5.14
CA SER A 116 3.51 -11.19 -4.94
C SER A 116 2.37 -12.04 -5.50
N THR A 117 1.34 -11.45 -6.13
CA THR A 117 0.11 -12.14 -6.55
C THR A 117 0.13 -12.62 -8.00
N SER A 118 1.00 -12.07 -8.85
CA SER A 118 0.95 -12.28 -10.31
C SER A 118 1.10 -13.73 -10.73
N VAL A 119 1.94 -14.51 -10.04
CA VAL A 119 2.17 -15.92 -10.37
C VAL A 119 0.91 -16.74 -10.10
N SER A 120 0.27 -16.54 -8.93
CA SER A 120 -0.99 -17.22 -8.57
C SER A 120 -2.13 -16.88 -9.54
N LEU A 121 -2.28 -15.59 -9.89
CA LEU A 121 -3.27 -15.12 -10.86
C LEU A 121 -3.02 -15.72 -12.25
N ALA A 122 -1.77 -15.77 -12.70
CA ALA A 122 -1.38 -16.39 -13.97
C ALA A 122 -1.63 -17.91 -13.97
N CYS A 123 -1.36 -18.61 -12.87
CA CYS A 123 -1.71 -20.02 -12.70
C CYS A 123 -3.22 -20.24 -12.89
N GLY A 124 -4.05 -19.37 -12.30
CA GLY A 124 -5.50 -19.41 -12.46
C GLY A 124 -5.93 -19.21 -13.91
N LEU A 125 -5.37 -18.25 -14.63
CA LEU A 125 -5.62 -18.03 -16.06
C LEU A 125 -5.19 -19.22 -16.92
N ALA A 126 -4.01 -19.78 -16.67
CA ALA A 126 -3.51 -20.96 -17.37
C ALA A 126 -4.43 -22.16 -17.16
N LYS A 127 -4.85 -22.41 -15.92
CA LYS A 127 -5.80 -23.47 -15.59
C LYS A 127 -7.15 -23.29 -16.29
N ALA A 128 -7.69 -22.07 -16.29
CA ALA A 128 -8.97 -21.78 -16.95
C ALA A 128 -8.87 -21.95 -18.47
N ARG A 129 -7.76 -21.54 -19.09
CA ARG A 129 -7.48 -21.77 -20.52
C ARG A 129 -7.48 -23.27 -20.85
N ASP A 130 -6.75 -24.06 -20.07
CA ASP A 130 -6.57 -25.50 -20.31
C ASP A 130 -7.90 -26.25 -20.17
N LEU A 131 -8.71 -25.93 -19.16
CA LEU A 131 -10.05 -26.52 -18.96
C LEU A 131 -11.01 -26.22 -20.13
N LYS A 132 -10.83 -25.08 -20.80
CA LYS A 132 -11.59 -24.70 -21.99
C LYS A 132 -11.02 -25.27 -23.29
N GLY A 133 -9.92 -26.03 -23.23
CA GLY A 133 -9.19 -26.50 -24.42
C GLY A 133 -8.58 -25.35 -25.23
N GLY A 134 -8.36 -24.20 -24.61
CA GLY A 134 -7.78 -23.01 -25.23
C GLY A 134 -6.28 -23.18 -25.51
N LYS A 135 -5.75 -22.26 -26.29
CA LYS A 135 -4.32 -22.15 -26.62
C LYS A 135 -3.79 -20.78 -26.21
N GLY A 136 -2.51 -20.55 -26.43
CA GLY A 136 -1.83 -19.29 -26.10
C GLY A 136 -0.99 -19.40 -24.82
N ASN A 137 -0.21 -18.39 -24.58
CA ASN A 137 0.68 -18.32 -23.43
C ASN A 137 0.00 -17.53 -22.29
N VAL A 138 0.35 -17.85 -21.05
CA VAL A 138 0.08 -17.00 -19.90
C VAL A 138 1.42 -16.60 -19.32
N ILE A 139 1.61 -15.30 -19.12
CA ILE A 139 2.87 -14.71 -18.70
C ILE A 139 2.63 -13.96 -17.38
N ALA A 140 3.33 -14.37 -16.32
CA ALA A 140 3.45 -13.57 -15.09
C ALA A 140 4.75 -12.76 -15.18
N VAL A 141 4.69 -11.45 -14.89
CA VAL A 141 5.86 -10.59 -14.78
C VAL A 141 5.98 -10.16 -13.32
N ILE A 142 7.02 -10.60 -12.64
CA ILE A 142 7.24 -10.35 -11.21
C ILE A 142 8.62 -9.74 -10.98
N GLY A 143 8.69 -8.70 -10.14
CA GLY A 143 9.95 -8.11 -9.70
C GLY A 143 10.64 -8.95 -8.62
N ASP A 144 11.97 -8.84 -8.53
CA ASP A 144 12.77 -9.51 -7.50
C ASP A 144 12.31 -9.17 -6.08
N GLY A 145 11.97 -7.91 -5.79
CA GLY A 145 11.42 -7.52 -4.49
C GLY A 145 10.16 -8.30 -4.11
N SER A 146 9.24 -8.48 -5.05
CA SER A 146 7.97 -9.20 -4.83
C SER A 146 8.14 -10.71 -4.58
N LEU A 147 9.27 -11.28 -4.95
CA LEU A 147 9.55 -12.70 -4.71
C LEU A 147 9.69 -13.04 -3.22
N SER A 148 9.91 -12.08 -2.33
CA SER A 148 9.97 -12.33 -0.89
C SER A 148 8.61 -12.56 -0.23
N GLY A 149 7.51 -12.22 -0.89
CA GLY A 149 6.17 -12.43 -0.36
C GLY A 149 5.76 -13.90 -0.33
N GLY A 150 5.07 -14.33 0.73
CA GLY A 150 4.62 -15.71 0.92
C GLY A 150 3.83 -16.23 -0.27
N GLU A 151 2.86 -15.46 -0.78
CA GLU A 151 2.05 -15.86 -1.93
C GLU A 151 2.87 -16.07 -3.21
N ALA A 152 3.99 -15.35 -3.39
CA ALA A 152 4.87 -15.61 -4.53
C ALA A 152 5.56 -16.97 -4.43
N PHE A 153 5.99 -17.38 -3.23
CA PHE A 153 6.53 -18.72 -2.98
C PHE A 153 5.47 -19.80 -3.21
N GLU A 154 4.26 -19.63 -2.69
CA GLU A 154 3.13 -20.54 -2.89
C GLU A 154 2.75 -20.63 -4.36
N GLY A 155 2.72 -19.51 -5.07
CA GLY A 155 2.46 -19.44 -6.51
C GLY A 155 3.51 -20.16 -7.35
N LEU A 156 4.80 -20.03 -7.02
CA LEU A 156 5.90 -20.74 -7.68
C LEU A 156 5.86 -22.24 -7.40
N ASP A 157 5.58 -22.64 -6.15
CA ASP A 157 5.42 -24.02 -5.75
C ASP A 157 4.28 -24.68 -6.54
N PHE A 158 3.11 -24.07 -6.53
CA PHE A 158 1.96 -24.56 -7.30
C PHE A 158 2.22 -24.57 -8.81
N ALA A 159 2.89 -23.54 -9.35
CA ALA A 159 3.23 -23.47 -10.77
C ALA A 159 4.04 -24.68 -11.22
N SER A 160 4.94 -25.22 -10.38
CA SER A 160 5.77 -26.38 -10.71
C SER A 160 4.95 -27.65 -10.98
N GLU A 161 3.76 -27.78 -10.39
CA GLU A 161 2.84 -28.89 -10.63
C GLU A 161 1.92 -28.67 -11.86
N LEU A 162 1.81 -27.44 -12.34
CA LEU A 162 1.02 -27.14 -13.52
C LEU A 162 1.70 -27.69 -14.78
N LYS A 163 1.13 -28.70 -15.38
CA LYS A 163 1.52 -29.20 -16.71
C LYS A 163 0.87 -28.33 -17.78
N SER A 164 1.25 -27.06 -17.79
CA SER A 164 0.59 -26.01 -18.56
C SER A 164 1.61 -25.03 -19.13
N ASN A 165 1.25 -24.35 -20.21
CA ASN A 165 2.06 -23.31 -20.82
C ASN A 165 1.98 -22.02 -19.98
N LEU A 166 2.93 -21.85 -19.07
CA LEU A 166 3.06 -20.71 -18.17
C LEU A 166 4.50 -20.19 -18.20
N ILE A 167 4.66 -18.90 -18.43
CA ILE A 167 5.97 -18.23 -18.43
C ILE A 167 6.01 -17.26 -17.26
N ILE A 168 7.04 -17.35 -16.43
CA ILE A 168 7.25 -16.48 -15.28
C ILE A 168 8.49 -15.63 -15.56
N VAL A 169 8.29 -14.37 -15.88
CA VAL A 169 9.36 -13.41 -16.12
C VAL A 169 9.74 -12.77 -14.79
N VAL A 170 10.91 -13.13 -14.28
CA VAL A 170 11.50 -12.52 -13.08
C VAL A 170 12.37 -11.35 -13.50
N ASN A 171 11.93 -10.13 -13.17
CA ASN A 171 12.68 -8.91 -13.41
C ASN A 171 13.55 -8.60 -12.19
N ASP A 172 14.82 -8.96 -12.28
CA ASP A 172 15.82 -8.74 -11.24
C ASP A 172 16.62 -7.46 -11.50
N ASN A 173 16.48 -6.48 -10.62
CA ASN A 173 17.25 -5.24 -10.65
C ASN A 173 17.97 -4.95 -9.32
N ASP A 174 18.01 -5.96 -8.44
CA ASP A 174 18.65 -5.96 -7.13
C ASP A 174 18.07 -4.92 -6.15
N MET A 175 16.79 -4.58 -6.31
CA MET A 175 16.11 -3.59 -5.49
C MET A 175 14.60 -3.87 -5.37
N SER A 176 14.09 -3.69 -4.16
CA SER A 176 12.66 -3.45 -3.89
C SER A 176 12.36 -1.93 -4.02
N ILE A 177 11.62 -1.33 -3.07
CA ILE A 177 11.63 0.13 -2.89
C ILE A 177 13.04 0.51 -2.43
N ALA A 178 13.48 -0.02 -1.28
CA ALA A 178 14.85 0.05 -0.76
C ALA A 178 15.66 -1.19 -1.18
N GLU A 179 16.75 -1.47 -0.46
CA GLU A 179 17.55 -2.67 -0.63
C GLU A 179 16.76 -3.96 -0.31
N ASN A 180 17.06 -5.03 -1.02
CA ASN A 180 16.43 -6.33 -0.78
C ASN A 180 17.00 -7.03 0.45
N HIS A 181 16.14 -7.65 1.26
CA HIS A 181 16.48 -8.41 2.46
C HIS A 181 15.98 -9.86 2.38
N GLY A 182 16.81 -10.81 2.79
CA GLY A 182 16.47 -12.23 2.87
C GLY A 182 17.41 -13.16 2.10
N GLY A 183 17.36 -14.45 2.42
CA GLY A 183 18.25 -15.47 1.85
C GLY A 183 18.06 -15.72 0.35
N LEU A 184 16.87 -15.46 -0.19
CA LEU A 184 16.57 -15.57 -1.62
C LEU A 184 17.51 -14.69 -2.47
N TYR A 185 17.78 -13.47 -2.02
CA TYR A 185 18.60 -12.50 -2.76
C TYR A 185 20.07 -12.89 -2.86
N GLY A 186 20.58 -13.67 -1.88
CA GLY A 186 21.88 -14.33 -2.00
C GLY A 186 21.93 -15.32 -3.17
N ASN A 187 20.83 -16.04 -3.43
CA ASN A 187 20.73 -16.92 -4.59
C ASN A 187 20.58 -16.15 -5.91
N LEU A 188 19.75 -15.11 -5.97
CA LEU A 188 19.63 -14.26 -7.16
C LEU A 188 20.98 -13.61 -7.51
N LYS A 189 21.71 -13.11 -6.52
CA LYS A 189 23.07 -12.59 -6.70
C LYS A 189 24.01 -13.64 -7.29
N LEU A 190 24.02 -14.85 -6.74
CA LEU A 190 24.81 -15.97 -7.27
C LEU A 190 24.46 -16.29 -8.73
N LEU A 191 23.17 -16.25 -9.08
CA LEU A 191 22.72 -16.46 -10.45
C LEU A 191 23.19 -15.33 -11.38
N ARG A 192 23.18 -14.07 -10.94
CA ARG A 192 23.74 -12.95 -11.71
C ARG A 192 25.25 -13.10 -11.92
N GLU A 193 26.00 -13.46 -10.87
CA GLU A 193 27.46 -13.61 -10.92
C GLU A 193 27.93 -14.80 -11.78
N THR A 194 27.06 -15.79 -11.99
CA THR A 194 27.37 -17.02 -12.75
C THR A 194 26.65 -17.13 -14.08
N ASP A 195 26.07 -16.04 -14.59
CA ASP A 195 25.25 -16.04 -15.81
C ASP A 195 24.16 -17.15 -15.78
N GLY A 196 23.51 -17.32 -14.65
CA GLY A 196 22.45 -18.31 -14.45
C GLY A 196 22.93 -19.78 -14.38
N LYS A 197 24.27 -20.05 -14.33
CA LYS A 197 24.85 -21.39 -14.44
C LYS A 197 25.10 -22.06 -13.10
N ALA A 198 24.89 -21.37 -11.96
CA ALA A 198 25.09 -21.97 -10.64
C ALA A 198 24.24 -23.25 -10.48
N GLU A 199 24.84 -24.28 -9.87
CA GLU A 199 24.12 -25.50 -9.52
C GLU A 199 23.02 -25.22 -8.48
N CYS A 200 23.31 -24.36 -7.48
CA CYS A 200 22.32 -23.88 -6.54
C CYS A 200 21.45 -22.81 -7.24
N ASN A 201 20.29 -23.24 -7.70
CA ASN A 201 19.31 -22.39 -8.37
C ASN A 201 17.94 -22.63 -7.75
N PHE A 202 17.42 -21.64 -7.07
CA PHE A 202 16.15 -21.67 -6.36
C PHE A 202 14.98 -22.14 -7.26
N PHE A 203 14.87 -21.61 -8.47
CA PHE A 203 13.78 -21.94 -9.37
C PHE A 203 13.85 -23.40 -9.87
N LYS A 204 15.06 -23.87 -10.18
CA LYS A 204 15.27 -25.27 -10.57
C LYS A 204 15.03 -26.23 -9.39
N ALA A 205 15.37 -25.81 -8.16
CA ALA A 205 15.10 -26.60 -6.96
C ALA A 205 13.59 -26.78 -6.71
N MET A 206 12.77 -25.84 -7.13
CA MET A 206 11.31 -25.94 -7.12
C MET A 206 10.74 -26.75 -8.30
N GLY A 207 11.56 -27.28 -9.20
CA GLY A 207 11.10 -28.07 -10.36
C GLY A 207 10.72 -27.24 -11.59
N LEU A 208 11.02 -25.95 -11.62
CA LEU A 208 10.74 -25.07 -12.76
C LEU A 208 11.90 -25.09 -13.77
N ASP A 209 11.58 -25.05 -15.05
CA ASP A 209 12.56 -24.76 -16.09
C ASP A 209 13.05 -23.31 -15.95
N TYR A 210 14.27 -23.06 -16.40
CA TYR A 210 14.94 -21.80 -16.15
C TYR A 210 15.77 -21.33 -17.33
N VAL A 211 15.55 -20.08 -17.75
CA VAL A 211 16.31 -19.35 -18.77
C VAL A 211 16.82 -18.06 -18.14
N TYR A 212 18.08 -17.71 -18.41
CA TYR A 212 18.73 -16.51 -17.87
C TYR A 212 19.08 -15.51 -18.97
N VAL A 213 18.81 -14.22 -18.75
CA VAL A 213 19.15 -13.11 -19.63
C VAL A 213 19.89 -12.05 -18.82
N GLY A 214 21.22 -12.08 -18.84
CA GLY A 214 22.07 -11.16 -18.07
C GLY A 214 22.03 -9.71 -18.56
N ASN A 215 21.65 -9.47 -19.81
CA ASN A 215 21.39 -8.13 -20.35
C ASN A 215 19.91 -7.97 -20.65
N GLY A 216 19.10 -7.80 -19.60
CA GLY A 216 17.65 -7.65 -19.67
C GLY A 216 17.18 -6.29 -20.24
N ASN A 217 18.11 -5.46 -20.68
CA ASN A 217 17.83 -4.25 -21.45
C ASN A 217 18.34 -4.33 -22.91
N ASP A 218 18.63 -5.54 -23.41
CA ASP A 218 18.91 -5.80 -24.82
C ASP A 218 17.68 -6.45 -25.48
N ILE A 219 17.04 -5.72 -26.40
CA ILE A 219 15.82 -6.17 -27.07
C ILE A 219 16.04 -7.47 -27.84
N GLY A 220 17.19 -7.64 -28.50
CA GLY A 220 17.50 -8.85 -29.26
C GLY A 220 17.62 -10.07 -28.37
N ALA A 221 18.40 -9.97 -27.29
CA ALA A 221 18.55 -11.05 -26.30
C ALA A 221 17.22 -11.44 -25.64
N LEU A 222 16.37 -10.46 -25.32
CA LEU A 222 15.04 -10.68 -24.76
C LEU A 222 14.12 -11.40 -25.76
N ILE A 223 14.09 -10.96 -27.01
CA ILE A 223 13.29 -11.59 -28.06
C ILE A 223 13.70 -13.06 -28.25
N ASP A 224 14.99 -13.36 -28.29
CA ASP A 224 15.50 -14.72 -28.44
C ASP A 224 15.10 -15.60 -27.24
N ALA A 225 15.23 -15.08 -26.03
CA ALA A 225 14.81 -15.78 -24.81
C ALA A 225 13.30 -16.05 -24.79
N PHE A 226 12.47 -15.06 -25.07
CA PHE A 226 11.01 -15.22 -25.07
C PHE A 226 10.53 -16.17 -26.19
N LYS A 227 11.14 -16.11 -27.38
CA LYS A 227 10.88 -17.09 -28.45
C LYS A 227 11.23 -18.51 -28.05
N SER A 228 12.30 -18.71 -27.29
CA SER A 228 12.74 -20.05 -26.85
C SER A 228 11.77 -20.73 -25.88
N VAL A 229 10.93 -19.95 -25.19
CA VAL A 229 9.96 -20.44 -24.18
C VAL A 229 8.51 -20.31 -24.63
N LYS A 230 8.26 -19.64 -25.76
CA LYS A 230 6.91 -19.54 -26.32
C LYS A 230 6.37 -20.95 -26.64
N ASP A 231 5.15 -21.23 -26.20
CA ASP A 231 4.48 -22.52 -26.41
C ASP A 231 5.24 -23.75 -25.82
N ALA A 232 6.02 -23.54 -24.74
CA ALA A 232 6.83 -24.61 -24.13
C ALA A 232 6.01 -25.76 -23.52
N GLY A 233 4.72 -25.56 -23.27
CA GLY A 233 3.81 -26.57 -22.74
C GLY A 233 4.06 -26.97 -21.27
N LYS A 234 4.92 -26.23 -20.58
CA LYS A 234 5.28 -26.41 -19.17
C LYS A 234 5.70 -25.08 -18.55
N PRO A 235 5.65 -24.95 -17.22
CA PRO A 235 6.09 -23.74 -16.55
C PRO A 235 7.59 -23.50 -16.73
N VAL A 236 7.95 -22.25 -17.06
CA VAL A 236 9.34 -21.85 -17.25
C VAL A 236 9.57 -20.45 -16.64
N VAL A 237 10.68 -20.30 -15.93
CA VAL A 237 11.15 -19.01 -15.42
C VAL A 237 12.13 -18.40 -16.44
N VAL A 238 11.86 -17.16 -16.85
CA VAL A 238 12.80 -16.32 -17.61
C VAL A 238 13.31 -15.22 -16.67
N HIS A 239 14.52 -15.40 -16.17
CA HIS A 239 15.18 -14.47 -15.25
C HIS A 239 15.93 -13.42 -16.06
N ILE A 240 15.43 -12.20 -16.07
CA ILE A 240 16.04 -11.06 -16.78
C ILE A 240 16.68 -10.10 -15.76
N VAL A 241 17.88 -9.61 -16.07
CA VAL A 241 18.58 -8.62 -15.23
C VAL A 241 18.47 -7.24 -15.87
N THR A 242 17.76 -6.31 -15.22
CA THR A 242 17.51 -4.97 -15.75
C THR A 242 18.12 -3.87 -14.90
N LEU A 243 18.29 -2.68 -15.47
CA LEU A 243 18.73 -1.49 -14.75
C LEU A 243 17.52 -0.63 -14.36
N LYS A 244 17.18 -0.59 -13.07
CA LYS A 244 16.16 0.30 -12.52
C LYS A 244 16.54 1.76 -12.78
N GLY A 245 15.61 2.56 -13.33
CA GLY A 245 15.86 3.96 -13.65
C GLY A 245 16.65 4.23 -14.94
N LYS A 246 16.89 3.19 -15.76
CA LYS A 246 17.70 3.27 -16.98
C LYS A 246 17.35 4.46 -17.87
N GLY A 247 18.37 5.25 -18.24
CA GLY A 247 18.26 6.40 -19.14
C GLY A 247 18.06 7.73 -18.43
N TYR A 248 17.94 7.73 -17.09
CA TYR A 248 17.97 8.94 -16.28
C TYR A 248 18.97 8.79 -15.14
N LYS A 249 20.13 9.45 -15.27
CA LYS A 249 21.26 9.26 -14.38
C LYS A 249 20.94 9.40 -12.88
N PRO A 250 20.16 10.40 -12.40
CA PRO A 250 19.79 10.46 -11.00
C PRO A 250 19.06 9.22 -10.49
N ALA A 251 18.19 8.62 -11.32
CA ALA A 251 17.45 7.42 -10.94
C ALA A 251 18.29 6.12 -10.99
N GLU A 252 19.34 6.09 -11.82
CA GLU A 252 20.30 4.99 -11.83
C GLU A 252 21.21 5.01 -10.60
N GLU A 253 21.54 6.21 -10.09
CA GLU A 253 22.44 6.43 -8.95
C GLU A 253 21.73 6.31 -7.60
N ASP A 254 20.44 6.71 -7.52
CA ASP A 254 19.61 6.64 -6.30
C ASP A 254 18.29 5.91 -6.60
N LYS A 255 18.35 4.60 -6.63
CA LYS A 255 17.22 3.74 -7.00
C LYS A 255 16.07 3.75 -5.98
N GLU A 256 16.34 4.07 -4.71
CA GLU A 256 15.33 4.14 -3.64
C GLU A 256 14.47 5.39 -3.82
N THR A 257 15.06 6.57 -3.83
CA THR A 257 14.35 7.85 -4.02
C THR A 257 13.56 7.86 -5.35
N TRP A 258 14.12 7.27 -6.41
CA TRP A 258 13.49 7.23 -7.72
C TRP A 258 12.59 6.02 -7.97
N HIS A 259 12.20 5.30 -6.94
CA HIS A 259 11.17 4.26 -7.09
C HIS A 259 9.81 4.89 -7.46
N TRP A 260 9.40 5.90 -6.69
CA TRP A 260 8.26 6.78 -6.95
C TRP A 260 8.72 8.22 -6.72
N HIS A 261 8.28 9.17 -7.55
CA HIS A 261 8.72 10.54 -7.42
C HIS A 261 7.55 11.51 -7.64
N MET A 262 7.55 12.60 -6.87
CA MET A 262 6.66 13.74 -7.10
C MET A 262 7.07 14.50 -8.37
N PRO A 263 6.25 15.45 -8.88
CA PRO A 263 6.68 16.38 -9.92
C PRO A 263 8.03 17.04 -9.59
N PHE A 264 8.93 17.12 -10.60
CA PHE A 264 10.31 17.52 -10.38
C PHE A 264 10.91 18.27 -11.57
N ASP A 265 11.96 19.04 -11.32
CA ASP A 265 12.77 19.67 -12.38
C ASP A 265 13.72 18.63 -13.01
N ILE A 266 13.57 18.39 -14.32
CA ILE A 266 14.32 17.36 -15.04
C ILE A 266 15.84 17.55 -14.97
N LYS A 267 16.33 18.81 -14.90
CA LYS A 267 17.77 19.10 -14.93
C LYS A 267 18.43 18.86 -13.58
N THR A 268 17.70 19.11 -12.50
CA THR A 268 18.25 19.05 -11.14
C THR A 268 17.79 17.81 -10.37
N GLY A 269 16.71 17.16 -10.81
CA GLY A 269 16.05 16.06 -10.10
C GLY A 269 15.30 16.49 -8.83
N LYS A 270 15.25 17.79 -8.52
CA LYS A 270 14.61 18.26 -7.29
C LYS A 270 13.09 18.31 -7.41
N PRO A 271 12.33 17.90 -6.39
CA PRO A 271 10.89 18.09 -6.33
C PRO A 271 10.50 19.55 -6.56
N LEU A 272 9.36 19.77 -7.22
CA LEU A 272 8.81 21.13 -7.43
C LEU A 272 8.02 21.64 -6.23
N MET A 273 7.68 20.78 -5.28
CA MET A 273 7.00 21.13 -4.03
C MET A 273 7.81 20.57 -2.87
N ASP A 274 8.05 21.40 -1.86
CA ASP A 274 8.59 21.00 -0.57
C ASP A 274 7.44 20.95 0.44
N PHE A 275 7.45 19.93 1.29
CA PHE A 275 6.56 19.84 2.45
C PHE A 275 7.36 20.27 3.68
N ASP A 276 7.06 21.45 4.21
CA ASP A 276 7.71 22.02 5.40
C ASP A 276 7.08 21.59 6.74
N GLY A 277 6.10 20.67 6.72
CA GLY A 277 5.38 20.19 7.90
C GLY A 277 5.99 18.94 8.53
N GLU A 278 5.71 18.74 9.83
CA GLU A 278 5.97 17.45 10.49
C GLU A 278 4.91 16.41 10.05
N ASP A 279 5.35 15.21 9.73
CA ASP A 279 4.50 14.07 9.43
C ASP A 279 4.67 12.93 10.45
N TYR A 280 3.74 11.98 10.43
CA TYR A 280 3.77 10.82 11.34
C TYR A 280 5.02 9.95 11.15
N SER A 281 5.55 9.86 9.92
CA SER A 281 6.72 9.05 9.60
C SER A 281 7.99 9.64 10.22
N SER A 282 8.27 10.92 9.97
CA SER A 282 9.46 11.62 10.50
C SER A 282 9.48 11.66 12.02
N VAL A 283 8.32 12.00 12.63
CA VAL A 283 8.16 12.06 14.09
C VAL A 283 8.35 10.67 14.72
N THR A 284 7.85 9.62 14.09
CA THR A 284 8.02 8.24 14.58
C THR A 284 9.49 7.84 14.57
N ALA A 285 10.20 8.07 13.46
CA ALA A 285 11.61 7.69 13.36
C ALA A 285 12.47 8.41 14.40
N GLU A 286 12.27 9.72 14.59
CA GLU A 286 13.00 10.50 15.59
C GLU A 286 12.73 10.01 17.01
N TYR A 287 11.46 9.78 17.33
CA TYR A 287 11.06 9.23 18.62
C TYR A 287 11.69 7.86 18.89
N LEU A 288 11.61 6.94 17.91
CA LEU A 288 12.14 5.59 18.07
C LEU A 288 13.67 5.59 18.16
N LEU A 289 14.39 6.38 17.37
CA LEU A 289 15.85 6.50 17.47
C LEU A 289 16.30 7.01 18.84
N ASP A 290 15.62 8.00 19.39
CA ASP A 290 15.92 8.50 20.73
C ASP A 290 15.61 7.46 21.82
N LYS A 291 14.57 6.66 21.63
CA LYS A 291 14.22 5.57 22.55
C LYS A 291 15.21 4.41 22.47
N MET A 292 15.63 4.01 21.27
CA MET A 292 16.62 2.94 21.01
C MET A 292 18.00 3.25 21.61
N LYS A 293 18.38 4.52 21.68
CA LYS A 293 19.63 4.93 22.38
C LYS A 293 19.60 4.58 23.86
N LYS A 294 18.43 4.64 24.49
CA LYS A 294 18.20 4.44 25.93
C LYS A 294 17.80 3.01 26.27
N ASP A 295 17.08 2.34 25.38
CA ASP A 295 16.52 0.99 25.58
C ASP A 295 16.87 0.08 24.39
N LYS A 296 17.71 -0.92 24.66
CA LYS A 296 18.19 -1.87 23.65
C LYS A 296 17.16 -2.94 23.29
N SER A 297 16.06 -3.02 24.01
CA SER A 297 14.97 -3.96 23.73
C SER A 297 13.98 -3.43 22.67
N VAL A 298 14.03 -2.13 22.33
CA VAL A 298 13.18 -1.52 21.31
C VAL A 298 13.68 -1.88 19.91
N VAL A 299 12.78 -2.40 19.08
CA VAL A 299 13.08 -2.84 17.70
C VAL A 299 12.04 -2.28 16.74
N ALA A 300 12.48 -1.52 15.73
CA ALA A 300 11.63 -1.11 14.62
C ALA A 300 11.62 -2.20 13.54
N ILE A 301 10.43 -2.56 13.06
CA ILE A 301 10.23 -3.57 12.01
C ILE A 301 9.52 -2.92 10.82
N THR A 302 9.96 -3.24 9.62
CA THR A 302 9.28 -2.88 8.36
C THR A 302 9.20 -4.09 7.42
N SER A 303 8.29 -4.01 6.46
CA SER A 303 8.15 -4.99 5.37
C SER A 303 8.43 -4.31 4.02
N ALA A 304 9.73 -4.07 3.74
CA ALA A 304 10.27 -3.43 2.54
C ALA A 304 9.81 -1.96 2.31
N THR A 305 9.26 -1.32 3.34
CA THR A 305 8.77 0.07 3.27
C THR A 305 9.36 0.93 4.40
N PRO A 306 10.71 1.04 4.52
CA PRO A 306 11.33 1.70 5.67
C PRO A 306 10.95 3.18 5.81
N THR A 307 10.72 3.87 4.70
CA THR A 307 10.36 5.29 4.67
C THR A 307 8.96 5.57 5.19
N VAL A 308 8.06 4.57 5.21
CA VAL A 308 6.73 4.67 5.84
C VAL A 308 6.85 4.99 7.34
N MET A 309 7.89 4.46 7.99
CA MET A 309 8.22 4.79 9.38
C MET A 309 9.25 5.93 9.50
N GLY A 310 9.59 6.61 8.41
CA GLY A 310 10.59 7.67 8.37
C GLY A 310 12.05 7.20 8.48
N PHE A 311 12.32 5.89 8.36
CA PHE A 311 13.67 5.34 8.40
C PHE A 311 14.37 5.45 7.04
N THR A 312 14.95 6.61 6.77
CA THR A 312 15.89 6.82 5.65
C THR A 312 17.13 5.94 5.80
N ALA A 313 17.95 5.82 4.75
CA ALA A 313 19.18 5.01 4.77
C ALA A 313 20.09 5.38 5.97
N ASP A 314 20.28 6.66 6.25
CA ASP A 314 21.09 7.13 7.39
C ASP A 314 20.47 6.72 8.73
N LYS A 315 19.14 6.87 8.88
CA LYS A 315 18.43 6.50 10.11
C LYS A 315 18.45 4.97 10.33
N ARG A 316 18.36 4.17 9.25
CA ARG A 316 18.54 2.70 9.32
C ARG A 316 19.95 2.33 9.81
N HIS A 317 20.96 3.03 9.29
CA HIS A 317 22.34 2.86 9.74
C HIS A 317 22.53 3.24 11.21
N GLU A 318 21.92 4.35 11.66
CA GLU A 318 21.96 4.79 13.06
C GLU A 318 21.29 3.77 14.00
N ALA A 319 20.12 3.23 13.63
CA ALA A 319 19.40 2.23 14.41
C ALA A 319 20.15 0.88 14.50
N GLY A 320 20.93 0.53 13.47
CA GLY A 320 21.73 -0.69 13.42
C GLY A 320 20.89 -1.95 13.64
N SER A 321 21.29 -2.80 14.59
CA SER A 321 20.58 -4.06 14.88
C SER A 321 19.19 -3.91 15.49
N GLN A 322 18.78 -2.70 15.86
CA GLN A 322 17.44 -2.41 16.36
C GLN A 322 16.45 -2.05 15.24
N PHE A 323 16.90 -2.04 13.97
CA PHE A 323 16.05 -1.94 12.79
C PHE A 323 16.07 -3.25 12.03
N VAL A 324 14.89 -3.76 11.68
CA VAL A 324 14.70 -5.01 10.94
C VAL A 324 13.79 -4.78 9.75
N ASP A 325 14.28 -5.10 8.56
CA ASP A 325 13.47 -5.21 7.36
C ASP A 325 13.33 -6.68 6.98
N VAL A 326 12.11 -7.18 6.92
CA VAL A 326 11.81 -8.58 6.59
C VAL A 326 11.62 -8.83 5.09
N GLY A 327 11.81 -7.81 4.25
CA GLY A 327 11.39 -7.85 2.86
C GLY A 327 9.88 -7.64 2.72
N ILE A 328 9.32 -7.86 1.54
CA ILE A 328 7.86 -7.80 1.34
C ILE A 328 7.24 -9.06 1.95
N ALA A 329 7.06 -9.06 3.27
CA ALA A 329 6.61 -10.20 4.05
C ALA A 329 5.87 -9.73 5.32
N GLU A 330 4.72 -9.10 5.13
CA GLU A 330 3.91 -8.49 6.20
C GLU A 330 3.49 -9.52 7.25
N GLU A 331 3.14 -10.74 6.83
CA GLU A 331 2.77 -11.85 7.71
C GLU A 331 3.94 -12.21 8.63
N THR A 332 5.16 -12.30 8.07
CA THR A 332 6.39 -12.54 8.84
C THR A 332 6.67 -11.41 9.82
N ALA A 333 6.41 -10.15 9.43
CA ALA A 333 6.63 -8.99 10.30
C ALA A 333 5.77 -9.06 11.57
N VAL A 334 4.49 -9.42 11.45
CA VAL A 334 3.59 -9.58 12.60
C VAL A 334 4.01 -10.76 13.49
N ALA A 335 4.30 -11.92 12.89
CA ALA A 335 4.75 -13.09 13.62
C ALA A 335 6.10 -12.83 14.33
N LEU A 336 7.04 -12.12 13.67
CA LEU A 336 8.32 -11.71 14.26
C LEU A 336 8.10 -10.73 15.43
N ALA A 337 7.22 -9.75 15.28
CA ALA A 337 6.88 -8.82 16.36
C ALA A 337 6.34 -9.58 17.57
N SER A 338 5.43 -10.54 17.36
CA SER A 338 4.94 -11.41 18.43
C SER A 338 6.07 -12.19 19.12
N GLY A 339 6.99 -12.79 18.32
CA GLY A 339 8.13 -13.53 18.85
C GLY A 339 9.10 -12.65 19.65
N ILE A 340 9.37 -11.43 19.18
CA ILE A 340 10.23 -10.46 19.91
C ILE A 340 9.57 -10.06 21.23
N ALA A 341 8.27 -9.76 21.22
CA ALA A 341 7.53 -9.40 22.43
C ALA A 341 7.51 -10.54 23.45
N ALA A 342 7.23 -11.77 23.01
CA ALA A 342 7.30 -12.96 23.86
C ALA A 342 8.70 -13.20 24.44
N GLY A 343 9.75 -12.80 23.74
CA GLY A 343 11.16 -12.82 24.19
C GLY A 343 11.53 -11.67 25.12
N GLY A 344 10.61 -10.76 25.47
CA GLY A 344 10.84 -9.60 26.34
C GLY A 344 11.38 -8.37 25.60
N GLY A 345 11.36 -8.36 24.28
CA GLY A 345 11.65 -7.18 23.47
C GLY A 345 10.41 -6.28 23.30
N LYS A 346 10.62 -5.07 22.77
CA LYS A 346 9.61 -4.05 22.51
C LYS A 346 9.53 -3.75 21.00
N PRO A 347 8.84 -4.60 20.22
CA PRO A 347 8.75 -4.41 18.78
C PRO A 347 7.76 -3.31 18.41
N VAL A 348 8.13 -2.53 17.40
CA VAL A 348 7.26 -1.52 16.76
C VAL A 348 7.27 -1.81 15.25
N TYR A 349 6.17 -2.29 14.72
CA TYR A 349 5.97 -2.58 13.30
C TYR A 349 5.18 -1.47 12.63
N GLY A 350 5.74 -0.87 11.58
CA GLY A 350 5.06 0.14 10.77
C GLY A 350 4.65 -0.42 9.41
N VAL A 351 3.38 -0.22 9.04
CA VAL A 351 2.79 -0.78 7.83
C VAL A 351 1.69 0.13 7.28
N TYR A 352 1.52 0.18 5.95
CA TYR A 352 0.38 0.86 5.36
C TYR A 352 -0.95 0.16 5.69
N SER A 353 -1.99 0.93 5.88
CA SER A 353 -3.36 0.46 6.13
C SER A 353 -3.85 -0.54 5.07
N SER A 354 -3.49 -0.34 3.80
CA SER A 354 -3.82 -1.28 2.73
C SER A 354 -3.00 -2.58 2.79
N PHE A 355 -1.76 -2.56 3.31
CA PHE A 355 -0.89 -3.73 3.35
C PHE A 355 -1.12 -4.61 4.58
N ILE A 356 -1.56 -4.02 5.70
CA ILE A 356 -1.93 -4.80 6.89
C ILE A 356 -3.06 -5.81 6.60
N GLN A 357 -3.81 -5.64 5.51
CA GLN A 357 -4.87 -6.56 5.08
C GLN A 357 -4.38 -8.01 4.92
N ARG A 358 -3.11 -8.22 4.57
CA ARG A 358 -2.52 -9.57 4.44
C ARG A 358 -2.33 -10.27 5.76
N THR A 359 -2.36 -9.56 6.87
CA THR A 359 -1.89 -10.04 8.18
C THR A 359 -3.01 -10.37 9.14
N TYR A 360 -4.26 -10.44 8.70
CA TYR A 360 -5.39 -10.68 9.61
C TYR A 360 -5.22 -11.98 10.42
N ASP A 361 -4.77 -13.06 9.79
CA ASP A 361 -4.51 -14.33 10.46
C ASP A 361 -3.39 -14.19 11.50
N GLN A 362 -2.26 -13.60 11.14
CA GLN A 362 -1.11 -13.44 12.04
C GLN A 362 -1.43 -12.47 13.20
N LEU A 363 -2.19 -11.40 12.93
CA LEU A 363 -2.70 -10.52 13.99
C LEU A 363 -3.59 -11.30 14.98
N SER A 364 -4.49 -12.13 14.46
CA SER A 364 -5.40 -12.93 15.27
C SER A 364 -4.68 -14.08 15.99
N GLN A 365 -3.96 -14.93 15.24
CA GLN A 365 -3.43 -16.22 15.73
C GLN A 365 -2.04 -16.08 16.37
N ASP A 366 -1.13 -15.33 15.73
CA ASP A 366 0.23 -15.26 16.23
C ASP A 366 0.40 -14.21 17.31
N LEU A 367 -0.32 -13.08 17.21
CA LEU A 367 -0.17 -11.95 18.11
C LEU A 367 -1.25 -11.91 19.20
N CYS A 368 -2.54 -11.74 18.83
CA CYS A 368 -3.60 -11.37 19.79
C CYS A 368 -4.08 -12.54 20.64
N ILE A 369 -4.17 -13.77 20.13
CA ILE A 369 -4.54 -14.95 20.94
C ILE A 369 -3.49 -15.22 22.02
N ASN A 370 -2.23 -14.87 21.73
CA ASN A 370 -1.09 -14.99 22.66
C ASN A 370 -0.95 -13.76 23.57
N ASN A 371 -1.69 -12.71 23.29
CA ASN A 371 -1.67 -11.44 24.02
C ASN A 371 -0.26 -10.83 24.18
N ASN A 372 0.60 -10.98 23.15
CA ASN A 372 1.97 -10.48 23.18
C ASN A 372 2.01 -8.96 22.95
N PRO A 373 2.68 -8.18 23.80
CA PRO A 373 2.68 -6.73 23.76
C PRO A 373 3.56 -6.17 22.63
N ALA A 374 3.05 -6.15 21.41
CA ALA A 374 3.68 -5.51 20.26
C ALA A 374 2.93 -4.24 19.87
N THR A 375 3.65 -3.23 19.40
CA THR A 375 3.09 -2.01 18.83
C THR A 375 3.04 -2.12 17.31
N ILE A 376 1.91 -1.82 16.69
CA ILE A 376 1.71 -1.76 15.25
C ILE A 376 1.23 -0.37 14.87
N ILE A 377 1.92 0.31 13.97
CA ILE A 377 1.50 1.62 13.47
C ILE A 377 0.92 1.44 12.08
N VAL A 378 -0.37 1.78 11.94
CA VAL A 378 -1.13 1.64 10.69
C VAL A 378 -1.16 2.99 9.99
N TYR A 379 -0.25 3.16 9.01
CA TYR A 379 -0.06 4.41 8.27
C TYR A 379 -0.99 4.54 7.07
N ALA A 380 -1.14 5.78 6.60
CA ALA A 380 -1.98 6.14 5.45
C ALA A 380 -3.39 5.58 5.55
N ALA A 381 -3.90 5.47 6.76
CA ALA A 381 -5.29 5.16 7.04
C ALA A 381 -6.16 6.42 6.82
N SER A 382 -7.48 6.25 6.65
CA SER A 382 -8.39 7.34 6.36
C SER A 382 -8.60 7.62 4.87
N VAL A 383 -9.61 8.39 4.57
CA VAL A 383 -9.87 8.98 3.23
C VAL A 383 -8.76 9.96 2.80
N TYR A 384 -7.94 10.41 3.73
CA TYR A 384 -6.77 11.27 3.47
C TYR A 384 -5.50 10.49 3.13
N GLY A 385 -5.58 9.17 3.01
CA GLY A 385 -4.48 8.32 2.58
C GLY A 385 -4.32 8.27 1.06
N MET A 386 -3.81 7.14 0.55
CA MET A 386 -3.71 6.93 -0.89
C MET A 386 -5.08 6.83 -1.54
N ASN A 387 -5.25 7.42 -2.72
CA ASN A 387 -6.54 7.49 -3.42
C ASN A 387 -6.67 6.52 -4.61
N ASP A 388 -5.70 5.65 -4.84
CA ASP A 388 -5.79 4.59 -5.84
C ASP A 388 -6.60 3.40 -5.30
N VAL A 389 -7.41 2.77 -6.14
CA VAL A 389 -8.32 1.67 -5.77
C VAL A 389 -7.62 0.48 -5.10
N THR A 390 -6.35 0.28 -5.39
CA THR A 390 -5.56 -0.82 -4.84
C THR A 390 -4.88 -0.49 -3.50
N HIS A 391 -4.90 0.78 -3.05
CA HIS A 391 -4.17 1.25 -1.89
C HIS A 391 -5.05 1.99 -0.86
N LEU A 392 -6.37 1.79 -0.90
CA LEU A 392 -7.32 2.49 -0.03
C LEU A 392 -7.09 2.18 1.46
N GLY A 393 -6.97 3.22 2.28
CA GLY A 393 -6.78 3.14 3.73
C GLY A 393 -8.07 3.23 4.55
N ILE A 394 -9.21 2.71 4.04
CA ILE A 394 -10.54 2.91 4.64
C ILE A 394 -11.16 1.63 5.20
N TYR A 395 -10.53 0.47 5.04
CA TYR A 395 -11.08 -0.83 5.43
C TYR A 395 -10.53 -1.38 6.75
N ASP A 396 -9.50 -0.76 7.30
CA ASP A 396 -8.77 -1.23 8.48
C ASP A 396 -9.65 -1.27 9.75
N ILE A 397 -10.54 -0.28 9.95
CA ILE A 397 -11.42 -0.23 11.13
C ILE A 397 -12.27 -1.50 11.24
N PRO A 398 -13.14 -1.84 10.26
CA PRO A 398 -13.95 -3.06 10.36
C PRO A 398 -13.13 -4.34 10.33
N MET A 399 -12.00 -4.34 9.63
CA MET A 399 -11.18 -5.54 9.44
C MET A 399 -10.47 -5.96 10.73
N ILE A 400 -9.76 -5.07 11.40
CA ILE A 400 -8.93 -5.44 12.55
C ILE A 400 -9.54 -5.11 13.90
N SER A 401 -10.51 -4.20 13.98
CA SER A 401 -11.16 -3.87 15.27
C SER A 401 -12.03 -4.99 15.85
N ASN A 402 -12.28 -6.06 15.11
CA ASN A 402 -13.01 -7.23 15.58
C ASN A 402 -12.10 -8.31 16.19
N ILE A 403 -10.77 -8.16 16.16
CA ILE A 403 -9.83 -9.12 16.74
C ILE A 403 -9.81 -8.96 18.26
N PRO A 404 -10.11 -10.04 19.02
CA PRO A 404 -10.05 -9.99 20.49
C PRO A 404 -8.63 -9.65 21.00
N ASN A 405 -8.56 -9.02 22.15
CA ASN A 405 -7.34 -8.57 22.84
C ASN A 405 -6.59 -7.42 22.16
N LEU A 406 -6.87 -7.09 20.91
CA LEU A 406 -6.24 -5.97 20.24
C LEU A 406 -6.77 -4.65 20.80
N VAL A 407 -5.87 -3.78 21.26
CA VAL A 407 -6.17 -2.38 21.54
C VAL A 407 -5.89 -1.58 20.27
N TYR A 408 -6.91 -0.94 19.70
CA TYR A 408 -6.77 -0.15 18.49
C TYR A 408 -7.08 1.32 18.76
N LEU A 409 -6.09 2.18 18.58
CA LEU A 409 -6.11 3.61 18.95
C LEU A 409 -6.13 4.50 17.71
N ALA A 410 -6.73 5.67 17.83
CA ALA A 410 -6.75 6.72 16.81
C ALA A 410 -6.49 8.09 17.44
N PRO A 411 -5.26 8.63 17.36
CA PRO A 411 -4.94 9.96 17.88
C PRO A 411 -5.57 11.06 17.01
N THR A 412 -5.84 12.21 17.62
CA THR A 412 -6.32 13.42 16.94
C THR A 412 -5.23 14.48 16.78
N THR A 413 -4.17 14.41 17.59
CA THR A 413 -3.04 15.35 17.60
C THR A 413 -1.71 14.61 17.71
N LYS A 414 -0.61 15.33 17.40
CA LYS A 414 0.78 14.88 17.60
C LYS A 414 1.03 14.44 19.04
N GLU A 415 0.54 15.23 19.99
CA GLU A 415 0.74 14.99 21.42
C GLU A 415 0.07 13.70 21.86
N GLU A 416 -1.15 13.45 21.39
CA GLU A 416 -1.87 12.19 21.63
C GLU A 416 -1.15 11.00 20.99
N TYR A 417 -0.70 11.16 19.73
CA TYR A 417 0.06 10.12 19.04
C TYR A 417 1.31 9.71 19.81
N LEU A 418 2.12 10.67 20.23
CA LEU A 418 3.34 10.38 20.99
C LEU A 418 3.04 9.76 22.36
N ALA A 419 1.98 10.19 23.04
CA ALA A 419 1.57 9.59 24.30
C ALA A 419 1.06 8.14 24.12
N MET A 420 0.30 7.87 23.06
CA MET A 420 -0.14 6.51 22.71
C MET A 420 1.04 5.63 22.34
N LEU A 421 1.99 6.13 21.55
CA LEU A 421 3.20 5.42 21.15
C LEU A 421 4.08 5.09 22.36
N GLU A 422 4.32 6.06 23.26
CA GLU A 422 5.04 5.83 24.51
C GLU A 422 4.38 4.76 25.36
N TRP A 423 3.06 4.89 25.60
CA TRP A 423 2.31 3.91 26.39
C TRP A 423 2.36 2.52 25.75
N SER A 424 2.13 2.41 24.44
CA SER A 424 2.10 1.12 23.74
C SER A 424 3.41 0.36 23.81
N ILE A 425 4.56 1.08 23.81
CA ILE A 425 5.90 0.48 23.89
C ILE A 425 6.26 0.08 25.33
N GLU A 426 5.76 0.83 26.34
CA GLU A 426 6.16 0.60 27.74
C GLU A 426 5.23 -0.38 28.48
N GLN A 427 3.97 -0.54 28.07
CA GLN A 427 3.06 -1.51 28.64
C GLN A 427 3.44 -2.95 28.23
N ASN A 428 2.98 -3.97 28.97
CA ASN A 428 3.30 -5.38 28.74
C ASN A 428 2.07 -6.29 28.79
N GLU A 429 0.88 -5.75 28.58
CA GLU A 429 -0.39 -6.46 28.77
C GLU A 429 -1.13 -6.73 27.46
N HIS A 430 -0.96 -5.88 26.43
CA HIS A 430 -1.81 -5.92 25.23
C HIS A 430 -1.01 -5.74 23.94
N PRO A 431 -1.38 -6.41 22.84
CA PRO A 431 -1.04 -5.96 21.50
C PRO A 431 -1.78 -4.66 21.20
N VAL A 432 -1.07 -3.66 20.65
CA VAL A 432 -1.60 -2.32 20.39
C VAL A 432 -1.40 -1.95 18.93
N ALA A 433 -2.46 -1.50 18.27
CA ALA A 433 -2.37 -0.84 16.97
C ALA A 433 -2.69 0.65 17.13
N ILE A 434 -1.99 1.52 16.40
CA ILE A 434 -2.22 2.97 16.36
C ILE A 434 -2.47 3.36 14.91
N ARG A 435 -3.65 3.94 14.64
CA ARG A 435 -4.10 4.32 13.31
C ARG A 435 -3.78 5.78 13.05
N VAL A 436 -3.05 6.04 11.97
CA VAL A 436 -2.67 7.42 11.59
C VAL A 436 -2.97 7.67 10.10
N PRO A 437 -3.50 8.87 9.77
CA PRO A 437 -3.71 9.28 8.38
C PRO A 437 -2.37 9.59 7.70
N ASP A 438 -2.44 9.87 6.42
CA ASP A 438 -1.35 10.51 5.69
C ASP A 438 -1.42 12.05 5.81
N GLY A 439 -0.32 12.74 5.52
CA GLY A 439 -0.23 14.19 5.50
C GLY A 439 0.26 14.83 6.80
N GLU A 440 0.00 16.13 6.93
CA GLU A 440 0.51 16.97 8.01
C GLU A 440 -0.11 16.62 9.38
N MET A 441 0.74 16.52 10.40
CA MET A 441 0.30 16.34 11.78
C MET A 441 -0.28 17.62 12.37
N ILE A 442 -1.44 17.49 13.01
CA ILE A 442 -2.03 18.57 13.79
C ILE A 442 -1.39 18.55 15.20
N SER A 443 -0.81 19.67 15.62
CA SER A 443 -0.33 19.89 17.00
C SER A 443 -1.15 20.97 17.68
N ASP A 444 -1.59 20.74 18.91
CA ASP A 444 -2.26 21.74 19.75
C ASP A 444 -1.39 22.20 20.94
N GLY A 445 -0.20 21.62 21.09
CA GLY A 445 0.78 21.95 22.13
C GLY A 445 0.34 21.56 23.55
N LYS A 446 -0.76 20.83 23.72
CA LYS A 446 -1.28 20.47 25.02
C LYS A 446 -0.66 19.18 25.54
N LYS A 447 -0.30 19.18 26.81
CA LYS A 447 0.13 17.95 27.46
C LYS A 447 -1.03 16.97 27.59
N VAL A 448 -0.85 15.75 27.08
CA VAL A 448 -1.80 14.67 27.28
C VAL A 448 -1.68 14.15 28.70
N SER A 449 -2.81 14.15 29.41
CA SER A 449 -2.91 13.63 30.79
C SER A 449 -3.66 12.30 30.88
N LYS A 450 -4.07 11.76 29.73
CA LYS A 450 -4.82 10.52 29.59
C LYS A 450 -3.99 9.32 30.04
N ASP A 451 -4.56 8.47 30.88
CA ASP A 451 -4.03 7.14 31.17
C ASP A 451 -4.63 6.13 30.19
N PHE A 452 -3.82 5.67 29.25
CA PHE A 452 -4.25 4.69 28.24
C PHE A 452 -4.35 3.26 28.78
N SER A 453 -3.92 2.98 30.01
CA SER A 453 -4.15 1.70 30.68
C SER A 453 -5.62 1.51 31.11
N GLU A 454 -6.36 2.60 31.28
CA GLU A 454 -7.81 2.57 31.44
C GLU A 454 -8.49 2.39 30.08
N LEU A 455 -8.53 1.15 29.60
CA LEU A 455 -9.01 0.83 28.25
C LEU A 455 -10.43 1.30 27.98
N ASN A 456 -10.65 1.76 26.75
CA ASN A 456 -11.96 2.19 26.22
C ASN A 456 -12.60 3.37 26.96
N ARG A 457 -11.82 4.18 27.68
CA ARG A 457 -12.33 5.41 28.30
C ARG A 457 -12.27 6.56 27.30
N TYR A 458 -13.42 7.17 27.07
CA TYR A 458 -13.57 8.35 26.21
C TYR A 458 -13.36 9.64 27.01
N GLU A 459 -13.14 10.75 26.31
CA GLU A 459 -13.01 12.05 26.92
C GLU A 459 -14.07 13.02 26.39
N ILE A 460 -14.82 13.65 27.30
CA ILE A 460 -15.67 14.80 26.96
C ILE A 460 -14.76 16.02 26.91
N THR A 461 -14.44 16.46 25.71
CA THR A 461 -13.55 17.62 25.47
C THR A 461 -14.31 18.95 25.55
N GLU A 462 -15.61 18.92 25.24
CA GLU A 462 -16.52 20.05 25.39
C GLU A 462 -17.89 19.57 25.84
N LYS A 463 -18.43 20.16 26.91
CA LYS A 463 -19.73 19.79 27.45
C LYS A 463 -20.84 20.65 26.86
N GLY A 464 -21.87 20.01 26.37
CA GLY A 464 -23.13 20.58 25.90
C GLY A 464 -24.34 19.78 26.41
N SER A 465 -25.42 19.74 25.63
CA SER A 465 -26.62 18.96 25.92
C SER A 465 -27.38 18.64 24.63
N LYS A 466 -28.35 17.71 24.72
CA LYS A 466 -29.23 17.25 23.63
C LYS A 466 -28.54 16.52 22.48
N ILE A 467 -27.38 16.96 22.06
CA ILE A 467 -26.62 16.38 20.93
C ILE A 467 -25.22 16.07 21.44
N ALA A 468 -24.77 14.82 21.28
CA ALA A 468 -23.38 14.43 21.47
C ALA A 468 -22.75 14.06 20.13
N ILE A 469 -21.50 14.49 19.89
CA ILE A 469 -20.75 14.19 18.67
C ILE A 469 -19.46 13.47 19.08
N ILE A 470 -19.30 12.24 18.59
CA ILE A 470 -18.11 11.40 18.82
C ILE A 470 -17.31 11.41 17.54
N GLY A 471 -16.17 12.09 17.53
CA GLY A 471 -15.28 12.21 16.37
C GLY A 471 -14.05 11.31 16.52
N LEU A 472 -13.92 10.31 15.66
CA LEU A 472 -12.82 9.35 15.72
C LEU A 472 -11.60 9.86 14.95
N GLY A 473 -10.43 9.89 15.63
CA GLY A 473 -9.14 10.16 15.01
C GLY A 473 -9.12 11.43 14.16
N SER A 474 -8.75 11.34 12.90
CA SER A 474 -8.67 12.50 11.99
C SER A 474 -10.00 13.24 11.80
N PHE A 475 -11.15 12.57 12.00
CA PHE A 475 -12.47 13.20 11.92
C PHE A 475 -12.93 13.93 13.20
N TYR A 476 -12.11 13.95 14.24
CA TYR A 476 -12.38 14.80 15.39
C TYR A 476 -12.41 16.29 15.01
N GLY A 477 -11.52 16.71 14.09
CA GLY A 477 -11.56 18.07 13.55
C GLY A 477 -12.86 18.41 12.81
N LEU A 478 -13.43 17.44 12.09
CA LEU A 478 -14.76 17.55 11.46
C LEU A 478 -15.88 17.63 12.52
N ALA A 479 -15.79 16.84 13.59
CA ALA A 479 -16.73 16.89 14.70
C ALA A 479 -16.79 18.29 15.35
N CYS A 480 -15.63 18.91 15.57
CA CYS A 480 -15.55 20.29 16.09
C CYS A 480 -16.21 21.33 15.15
N LYS A 481 -16.03 21.17 13.82
CA LYS A 481 -16.67 22.06 12.83
C LYS A 481 -18.18 21.84 12.77
N ALA A 482 -18.62 20.59 12.77
CA ALA A 482 -20.05 20.23 12.79
C ALA A 482 -20.75 20.75 14.06
N ALA A 483 -20.11 20.64 15.22
CA ALA A 483 -20.66 21.19 16.49
C ALA A 483 -20.90 22.70 16.40
N LYS A 484 -19.96 23.47 15.84
CA LYS A 484 -20.09 24.91 15.63
C LYS A 484 -21.21 25.26 14.66
N GLU A 485 -21.34 24.50 13.59
CA GLU A 485 -22.40 24.72 12.60
C GLU A 485 -23.78 24.42 13.19
N ILE A 486 -23.92 23.33 13.95
CA ILE A 486 -25.14 22.98 14.67
C ILE A 486 -25.51 24.08 15.68
N GLU A 487 -24.56 24.55 16.51
CA GLU A 487 -24.79 25.63 17.46
C GLU A 487 -25.23 26.92 16.78
N SER A 488 -24.58 27.27 15.66
CA SER A 488 -24.94 28.46 14.86
C SER A 488 -26.38 28.41 14.35
N ARG A 489 -26.88 27.25 13.93
CA ARG A 489 -28.21 27.09 13.36
C ARG A 489 -29.31 26.88 14.40
N THR A 490 -29.00 26.17 15.46
CA THR A 490 -30.01 25.70 16.44
C THR A 490 -29.95 26.40 17.81
N GLY A 491 -28.84 27.05 18.11
CA GLY A 491 -28.54 27.57 19.45
C GLY A 491 -28.20 26.46 20.47
N VAL A 492 -28.13 25.20 20.04
CA VAL A 492 -27.79 24.05 20.90
C VAL A 492 -26.29 23.78 20.84
N LYS A 493 -25.65 23.89 21.98
CA LYS A 493 -24.25 23.50 22.13
C LYS A 493 -24.18 21.99 22.28
N ALA A 494 -23.50 21.32 21.34
CA ALA A 494 -23.27 19.89 21.36
C ALA A 494 -22.16 19.49 22.36
N THR A 495 -22.25 18.28 22.92
CA THR A 495 -21.17 17.65 23.67
C THR A 495 -20.19 17.05 22.68
N LEU A 496 -18.89 17.43 22.74
CA LEU A 496 -17.84 16.85 21.93
C LEU A 496 -17.09 15.76 22.70
N ILE A 497 -16.85 14.63 22.04
CA ILE A 497 -16.24 13.44 22.64
C ILE A 497 -15.11 12.95 21.74
N ASN A 498 -13.91 12.79 22.32
CA ASN A 498 -12.80 12.06 21.72
C ASN A 498 -12.80 10.63 22.26
N PRO A 499 -13.04 9.61 21.41
CA PRO A 499 -13.10 8.23 21.87
C PRO A 499 -11.73 7.59 22.08
N TYR A 500 -10.67 8.06 21.41
CA TYR A 500 -9.32 7.47 21.38
C TYR A 500 -9.26 6.02 20.88
N TYR A 501 -10.21 5.18 21.23
CA TYR A 501 -10.25 3.73 21.02
C TYR A 501 -11.24 3.35 19.92
N ILE A 502 -10.80 2.48 19.02
CA ILE A 502 -11.63 1.91 17.95
C ILE A 502 -12.26 0.57 18.40
N THR A 503 -11.51 -0.24 19.17
CA THR A 503 -11.90 -1.62 19.51
C THR A 503 -13.00 -1.76 20.54
N GLY A 504 -13.12 -0.83 21.47
CA GLY A 504 -14.13 -0.89 22.53
C GLY A 504 -15.00 0.36 22.61
N ILE A 505 -15.94 0.35 23.56
CA ILE A 505 -16.81 1.50 23.87
C ILE A 505 -16.75 1.85 25.34
N ASP A 506 -16.88 3.12 25.67
CA ASP A 506 -17.08 3.60 27.05
C ASP A 506 -18.57 3.50 27.45
N GLY A 507 -18.96 2.32 27.93
CA GLY A 507 -20.37 2.09 28.30
C GLY A 507 -20.87 2.99 29.43
N GLU A 508 -20.02 3.42 30.36
CA GLU A 508 -20.41 4.32 31.46
C GLU A 508 -20.67 5.74 30.94
N LEU A 509 -19.77 6.26 30.09
CA LEU A 509 -19.98 7.56 29.48
C LEU A 509 -21.22 7.56 28.58
N LEU A 510 -21.34 6.55 27.69
CA LEU A 510 -22.50 6.43 26.80
C LEU A 510 -23.83 6.31 27.57
N GLU A 511 -23.85 5.57 28.68
CA GLU A 511 -25.03 5.48 29.53
C GLU A 511 -25.38 6.83 30.16
N SER A 512 -24.39 7.60 30.59
CA SER A 512 -24.58 8.91 31.19
C SER A 512 -25.22 9.93 30.23
N LEU A 513 -24.94 9.81 28.90
CA LEU A 513 -25.52 10.69 27.89
C LEU A 513 -27.05 10.57 27.78
N LYS A 514 -27.62 9.41 28.11
CA LYS A 514 -29.09 9.21 28.06
C LYS A 514 -29.90 10.16 28.98
N ALA A 515 -29.23 10.79 29.94
CA ALA A 515 -29.91 11.68 30.89
C ALA A 515 -30.32 13.04 30.27
N ASP A 516 -29.55 13.53 29.29
CA ASP A 516 -29.69 14.88 28.75
C ASP A 516 -29.36 15.01 27.23
N HIS A 517 -29.22 13.88 26.54
CA HIS A 517 -28.97 13.85 25.10
C HIS A 517 -30.04 13.01 24.36
N ASP A 518 -30.59 13.59 23.29
CA ASP A 518 -31.59 12.96 22.42
C ASP A 518 -30.93 12.28 21.19
N VAL A 519 -29.79 12.82 20.78
CA VAL A 519 -29.06 12.38 19.57
C VAL A 519 -27.57 12.18 19.85
N VAL A 520 -27.02 11.07 19.36
CA VAL A 520 -25.59 10.78 19.32
C VAL A 520 -25.16 10.67 17.86
N ILE A 521 -24.18 11.47 17.46
CA ILE A 521 -23.57 11.47 16.14
C ILE A 521 -22.20 10.81 16.25
N THR A 522 -21.88 9.89 15.35
CA THR A 522 -20.52 9.34 15.22
C THR A 522 -19.92 9.72 13.87
N LEU A 523 -18.67 10.12 13.89
CA LEU A 523 -17.89 10.46 12.70
C LEU A 523 -16.66 9.59 12.65
N GLU A 524 -16.54 8.77 11.59
CA GLU A 524 -15.37 7.92 11.33
C GLU A 524 -14.88 8.07 9.89
N ASP A 525 -13.58 8.10 9.71
CA ASP A 525 -12.90 8.26 8.43
C ASP A 525 -12.58 6.92 7.72
N GLY A 526 -13.38 5.93 8.01
CA GLY A 526 -13.37 4.59 7.44
C GLY A 526 -14.75 4.19 6.91
N MET A 527 -14.84 2.94 6.45
CA MET A 527 -16.09 2.36 5.95
C MET A 527 -17.08 2.15 7.09
N LEU A 528 -18.36 2.56 6.87
CA LEU A 528 -19.43 2.42 7.89
C LEU A 528 -19.76 0.98 8.22
N ASP A 529 -19.83 0.10 7.20
CA ASP A 529 -20.20 -1.31 7.40
C ASP A 529 -19.18 -2.02 8.30
N GLY A 530 -19.59 -2.43 9.48
CA GLY A 530 -18.73 -3.02 10.50
C GLY A 530 -17.83 -2.01 11.24
N GLY A 531 -18.05 -0.72 11.04
CA GLY A 531 -17.24 0.38 11.54
C GLY A 531 -17.46 0.68 13.03
N PHE A 532 -16.84 1.78 13.47
CA PHE A 532 -16.91 2.25 14.85
C PHE A 532 -18.33 2.69 15.25
N GLY A 533 -19.02 3.42 14.36
CA GLY A 533 -20.37 3.96 14.63
C GLY A 533 -21.41 2.87 14.85
N GLU A 534 -21.29 1.71 14.20
CA GLU A 534 -22.20 0.58 14.43
C GLU A 534 -22.12 0.02 15.85
N LYS A 535 -20.96 0.07 16.50
CA LYS A 535 -20.80 -0.35 17.90
C LYS A 535 -21.58 0.56 18.83
N ILE A 536 -21.56 1.87 18.56
CA ILE A 536 -22.32 2.89 19.30
C ILE A 536 -23.83 2.72 19.05
N ALA A 537 -24.24 2.54 17.78
CA ALA A 537 -25.64 2.29 17.45
C ALA A 537 -26.18 1.03 18.13
N ARG A 538 -25.40 -0.05 18.18
CA ARG A 538 -25.77 -1.28 18.90
C ARG A 538 -25.96 -1.03 20.40
N PHE A 539 -25.14 -0.18 21.03
CA PHE A 539 -25.28 0.17 22.43
C PHE A 539 -26.61 0.85 22.72
N TYR A 540 -27.03 1.78 21.87
CA TYR A 540 -28.27 2.54 22.03
C TYR A 540 -29.51 1.85 21.46
N GLY A 541 -29.40 0.70 20.82
CA GLY A 541 -30.49 0.04 20.08
C GLY A 541 -31.80 -0.22 20.85
N ASN A 542 -31.74 -0.25 22.18
CA ASN A 542 -32.92 -0.39 23.07
C ASN A 542 -33.19 0.88 23.89
N SER A 543 -32.79 2.05 23.41
CA SER A 543 -33.02 3.34 24.09
C SER A 543 -33.72 4.32 23.16
N ASP A 544 -34.22 5.42 23.75
CA ASP A 544 -34.86 6.51 23.02
C ASP A 544 -33.82 7.45 22.36
N VAL A 545 -32.52 7.25 22.61
CA VAL A 545 -31.44 8.04 21.99
C VAL A 545 -31.27 7.62 20.55
N LYS A 546 -31.39 8.59 19.65
CA LYS A 546 -31.17 8.38 18.23
C LYS A 546 -29.67 8.40 17.90
N VAL A 547 -29.20 7.45 17.08
CA VAL A 547 -27.82 7.43 16.65
C VAL A 547 -27.73 7.71 15.14
N LEU A 548 -26.87 8.65 14.77
CA LEU A 548 -26.55 8.99 13.39
C LEU A 548 -25.08 8.67 13.13
N ASN A 549 -24.83 7.70 12.26
CA ASN A 549 -23.48 7.28 11.91
C ASN A 549 -23.07 7.89 10.58
N TYR A 550 -21.93 8.57 10.56
CA TYR A 550 -21.32 9.15 9.38
C TYR A 550 -19.93 8.54 9.15
N GLY A 551 -19.70 8.09 7.93
CA GLY A 551 -18.48 7.49 7.44
C GLY A 551 -18.62 7.18 5.95
N LEU A 552 -17.71 6.39 5.39
CA LEU A 552 -17.68 6.11 3.96
C LEU A 552 -18.58 4.93 3.60
N LYS A 553 -19.15 4.97 2.39
CA LYS A 553 -19.88 3.86 1.80
C LYS A 553 -18.96 2.68 1.54
N LYS A 554 -19.55 1.48 1.47
CA LYS A 554 -18.86 0.22 1.13
C LYS A 554 -18.66 0.11 -0.37
N GLU A 555 -17.61 0.75 -0.87
CA GLU A 555 -17.26 0.76 -2.29
C GLU A 555 -15.76 0.85 -2.51
N PHE A 556 -15.32 0.48 -3.70
CA PHE A 556 -13.94 0.68 -4.13
C PHE A 556 -13.83 2.05 -4.81
N LEU A 557 -13.31 3.03 -4.08
CA LEU A 557 -13.00 4.36 -4.62
C LEU A 557 -11.75 4.28 -5.50
N ASP A 558 -11.67 5.11 -6.55
CA ASP A 558 -10.50 5.16 -7.43
C ASP A 558 -10.20 6.60 -7.84
N ARG A 559 -8.98 7.05 -7.57
CA ARG A 559 -8.44 8.37 -7.97
C ARG A 559 -9.41 9.50 -7.65
N TYR A 560 -9.92 9.51 -6.44
CA TYR A 560 -10.96 10.41 -5.99
C TYR A 560 -10.41 11.76 -5.49
N ASP A 561 -11.23 12.80 -5.61
CA ASP A 561 -11.07 14.04 -4.83
C ASP A 561 -11.68 13.85 -3.44
N VAL A 562 -10.90 14.13 -2.40
CA VAL A 562 -11.33 13.95 -1.01
C VAL A 562 -12.56 14.77 -0.68
N ASN A 563 -12.66 16.03 -1.15
CA ASN A 563 -13.78 16.91 -0.83
C ASN A 563 -15.08 16.43 -1.49
N GLU A 564 -14.98 15.87 -2.72
CA GLU A 564 -16.12 15.26 -3.39
C GLU A 564 -16.60 14.02 -2.63
N VAL A 565 -15.70 13.12 -2.24
CA VAL A 565 -16.04 11.94 -1.46
C VAL A 565 -16.69 12.32 -0.12
N LEU A 566 -16.13 13.29 0.60
CA LEU A 566 -16.73 13.77 1.85
C LEU A 566 -18.15 14.30 1.62
N LYS A 567 -18.37 15.09 0.58
CA LYS A 567 -19.68 15.63 0.23
C LYS A 567 -20.69 14.55 -0.17
N GLU A 568 -20.29 13.55 -0.95
CA GLU A 568 -21.12 12.43 -1.37
C GLU A 568 -21.54 11.51 -0.22
N ASN A 569 -20.75 11.49 0.84
CA ASN A 569 -21.00 10.71 2.06
C ASN A 569 -21.61 11.55 3.21
N HIS A 570 -22.10 12.75 2.95
CA HIS A 570 -22.65 13.67 3.96
C HIS A 570 -21.68 14.01 5.10
N LEU A 571 -20.39 14.09 4.77
CA LEU A 571 -19.29 14.34 5.71
C LEU A 571 -18.83 15.81 5.66
N THR A 572 -19.77 16.75 5.47
CA THR A 572 -19.50 18.18 5.64
C THR A 572 -20.25 18.72 6.86
N PRO A 573 -19.73 19.75 7.56
CA PRO A 573 -20.41 20.34 8.71
C PRO A 573 -21.84 20.78 8.42
N GLU A 574 -22.07 21.36 7.22
CA GLU A 574 -23.37 21.84 6.77
C GLU A 574 -24.37 20.71 6.57
N GLN A 575 -23.96 19.60 5.91
CA GLN A 575 -24.82 18.45 5.67
C GLN A 575 -25.19 17.73 6.97
N ILE A 576 -24.23 17.57 7.89
CA ILE A 576 -24.49 16.98 9.21
C ILE A 576 -25.52 17.81 10.00
N ALA A 577 -25.44 19.15 9.89
CA ALA A 577 -26.41 20.04 10.53
C ALA A 577 -27.79 20.02 9.83
N ASP A 578 -27.82 19.90 8.48
CA ASP A 578 -29.05 19.75 7.70
C ASP A 578 -29.80 18.47 8.06
N ASP A 579 -29.11 17.35 8.18
CA ASP A 579 -29.68 16.04 8.52
C ASP A 579 -30.35 16.03 9.91
N LEU A 580 -29.88 16.86 10.85
CA LEU A 580 -30.56 17.08 12.13
C LEU A 580 -31.86 17.86 11.99
N SER A 581 -31.95 18.77 11.05
CA SER A 581 -33.11 19.62 10.84
C SER A 581 -34.28 18.90 10.17
N LEU A 582 -33.99 17.82 9.43
CA LEU A 582 -34.97 16.99 8.73
C LEU A 582 -35.64 15.94 9.65
N GLN A 583 -35.26 15.89 10.92
CA GLN A 583 -35.68 14.92 11.92
C GLN A 583 -36.42 15.55 13.08
#